data_043fb34bf9d6604e1793fe66a6607b86
#
_entry.id   043fb34bf9d6604e1793fe66a6607b86
#
_cell.length_a   1.000
_cell.length_b   1.000
_cell.length_c   1.000
_cell.angle_alpha   90.00
_cell.angle_beta   90.00
_cell.angle_gamma   90.00
#
_symmetry.space_group_name_H-M   'P 1'
#
loop_
_entity.id
_entity.type
_entity.pdbx_description
1 polymer ?
#
loop_
_entity_poly.entity_id
_entity_poly.type
_entity_poly.pdbx_seq_one_letter_code
_entity_poly.pdbx_strand_id
1 'polypeptide(L)'
;MTKRSKSYRAAAEKVHADVLYTPFEAMKLAKETTVTKFDSTVEVVFRLGVDPRQADQMVRGTVSLPHGTGKTARVLVFAVGPRAQEAIDAGADEDGGDELIEKVAKGYTDFDVAVATPDLMGKVGRLGRVLGPRGLMPNPKTGTVTMDVAKAVKEIKGGRIEFRVDKHANLAFIVGKASFTAEQLTENYAAVLDEVLRLKPTSSKGRYLLKGAVATTMGPGIPVDVTKVKDLIEK
;
A
#
# COMPACT_ATOMS: atom_id res chain seq x y z
N MET A 1 -4.40 -29.57 -12.03
CA MET A 1 -4.45 -28.10 -12.09
C MET A 1 -5.83 -27.65 -12.52
N THR A 2 -6.45 -26.74 -11.79
CA THR A 2 -7.75 -26.14 -12.18
C THR A 2 -7.58 -25.30 -13.45
N LYS A 3 -8.45 -25.50 -14.43
CA LYS A 3 -8.42 -24.72 -15.69
C LYS A 3 -8.77 -23.25 -15.39
N ARG A 4 -7.92 -22.32 -15.81
CA ARG A 4 -8.18 -20.88 -15.72
C ARG A 4 -9.36 -20.48 -16.63
N SER A 5 -10.07 -19.39 -16.29
CA SER A 5 -11.22 -18.89 -17.04
C SER A 5 -10.81 -18.52 -18.48
N LYS A 6 -11.77 -18.47 -19.39
CA LYS A 6 -11.52 -18.06 -20.79
C LYS A 6 -10.98 -16.64 -20.87
N SER A 7 -11.56 -15.70 -20.10
CA SER A 7 -11.12 -14.30 -20.02
C SER A 7 -9.69 -14.17 -19.52
N TYR A 8 -9.31 -14.91 -18.46
CA TYR A 8 -7.93 -14.89 -17.97
C TYR A 8 -6.96 -15.43 -19.01
N ARG A 9 -7.30 -16.49 -19.74
CA ARG A 9 -6.41 -17.05 -20.77
C ARG A 9 -6.18 -16.06 -21.92
N ALA A 10 -7.25 -15.44 -22.41
CA ALA A 10 -7.16 -14.39 -23.44
C ALA A 10 -6.33 -13.17 -22.97
N ALA A 11 -6.44 -12.78 -21.71
CA ALA A 11 -5.61 -11.73 -21.12
C ALA A 11 -4.14 -12.16 -20.99
N ALA A 12 -3.88 -13.41 -20.56
CA ALA A 12 -2.54 -13.93 -20.39
C ALA A 12 -1.79 -14.13 -21.74
N GLU A 13 -2.49 -14.39 -22.82
CA GLU A 13 -1.90 -14.49 -24.18
C GLU A 13 -1.28 -13.17 -24.67
N LYS A 14 -1.73 -12.02 -24.13
CA LYS A 14 -1.17 -10.70 -24.43
C LYS A 14 0.14 -10.42 -23.67
N VAL A 15 0.44 -11.20 -22.63
CA VAL A 15 1.61 -10.99 -21.77
C VAL A 15 2.69 -12.01 -22.10
N HIS A 16 3.84 -11.56 -22.54
CA HIS A 16 5.00 -12.41 -22.79
C HIS A 16 5.86 -12.47 -21.53
N ALA A 17 5.91 -13.63 -20.88
CA ALA A 17 6.59 -13.84 -19.59
C ALA A 17 8.11 -13.61 -19.65
N ASP A 18 8.69 -13.78 -20.82
CA ASP A 18 10.16 -13.65 -21.07
C ASP A 18 10.57 -12.21 -21.42
N VAL A 19 9.60 -11.30 -21.60
CA VAL A 19 9.84 -9.88 -21.93
C VAL A 19 9.74 -9.04 -20.66
N LEU A 20 10.74 -8.21 -20.42
CA LEU A 20 10.71 -7.19 -19.38
C LEU A 20 10.16 -5.89 -20.00
N TYR A 21 8.97 -5.49 -19.57
CA TYR A 21 8.31 -4.28 -20.03
C TYR A 21 8.82 -3.04 -19.30
N THR A 22 8.82 -1.89 -19.95
CA THR A 22 9.00 -0.62 -19.25
C THR A 22 7.85 -0.38 -18.27
N PRO A 23 8.03 0.41 -17.19
CA PRO A 23 6.93 0.69 -16.26
C PRO A 23 5.67 1.23 -16.94
N PHE A 24 5.82 2.14 -17.90
CA PHE A 24 4.70 2.71 -18.65
C PHE A 24 3.96 1.67 -19.52
N GLU A 25 4.71 0.87 -20.28
CA GLU A 25 4.12 -0.22 -21.09
C GLU A 25 3.41 -1.25 -20.20
N ALA A 26 4.02 -1.61 -19.05
CA ALA A 26 3.42 -2.54 -18.10
C ALA A 26 2.10 -2.00 -17.52
N MET A 27 2.01 -0.70 -17.19
CA MET A 27 0.78 -0.08 -16.73
C MET A 27 -0.30 -0.05 -17.81
N LYS A 28 0.07 0.27 -19.06
CA LYS A 28 -0.84 0.22 -20.20
C LYS A 28 -1.37 -1.20 -20.44
N LEU A 29 -0.48 -2.19 -20.45
CA LEU A 29 -0.84 -3.60 -20.64
C LEU A 29 -1.68 -4.13 -19.47
N ALA A 30 -1.44 -3.71 -18.23
CA ALA A 30 -2.24 -4.06 -17.06
C ALA A 30 -3.70 -3.60 -17.21
N LYS A 31 -3.93 -2.40 -17.72
CA LYS A 31 -5.28 -1.89 -18.03
C LYS A 31 -5.98 -2.72 -19.11
N GLU A 32 -5.26 -3.07 -20.19
CA GLU A 32 -5.79 -3.86 -21.31
C GLU A 32 -6.09 -5.33 -20.94
N THR A 33 -5.41 -5.86 -19.92
CA THR A 33 -5.56 -7.24 -19.44
C THR A 33 -6.47 -7.36 -18.25
N THR A 34 -7.19 -6.31 -17.88
CA THR A 34 -8.20 -6.32 -16.83
C THR A 34 -9.36 -7.24 -17.20
N VAL A 35 -9.65 -8.22 -16.34
CA VAL A 35 -10.67 -9.25 -16.59
C VAL A 35 -11.95 -9.09 -15.77
N THR A 36 -11.97 -8.17 -14.82
CA THR A 36 -13.09 -7.94 -13.90
C THR A 36 -14.09 -6.93 -14.45
N LYS A 37 -15.35 -7.01 -13.96
CA LYS A 37 -16.41 -6.06 -14.30
C LYS A 37 -16.43 -4.81 -13.40
N PHE A 38 -15.70 -4.85 -12.30
CA PHE A 38 -15.52 -3.72 -11.36
C PHE A 38 -14.17 -3.06 -11.60
N ASP A 39 -13.98 -1.86 -11.08
CA ASP A 39 -12.73 -1.11 -11.19
C ASP A 39 -11.62 -1.82 -10.38
N SER A 40 -10.77 -2.55 -11.10
CA SER A 40 -9.69 -3.36 -10.53
C SER A 40 -8.63 -2.51 -9.86
N THR A 41 -8.09 -2.99 -8.76
CA THR A 41 -6.88 -2.43 -8.16
C THR A 41 -5.67 -2.85 -8.99
N VAL A 42 -4.77 -1.91 -9.26
CA VAL A 42 -3.46 -2.15 -9.87
C VAL A 42 -2.44 -2.26 -8.75
N GLU A 43 -1.77 -3.41 -8.68
CA GLU A 43 -0.76 -3.74 -7.69
C GLU A 43 0.59 -3.94 -8.32
N VAL A 44 1.63 -3.56 -7.59
CA VAL A 44 3.02 -3.82 -7.96
C VAL A 44 3.67 -4.65 -6.87
N VAL A 45 4.45 -5.63 -7.27
CA VAL A 45 5.24 -6.46 -6.37
C VAL A 45 6.70 -6.39 -6.77
N PHE A 46 7.56 -6.02 -5.82
CA PHE A 46 9.01 -6.11 -5.96
C PHE A 46 9.57 -7.28 -5.17
N ARG A 47 10.52 -7.99 -5.77
CA ARG A 47 11.41 -8.90 -5.07
C ARG A 47 12.66 -8.14 -4.68
N LEU A 48 12.92 -8.03 -3.38
CA LEU A 48 14.08 -7.33 -2.84
C LEU A 48 15.24 -8.29 -2.55
N GLY A 49 16.47 -7.79 -2.65
CA GLY A 49 17.69 -8.50 -2.25
C GLY A 49 18.00 -8.27 -0.77
N VAL A 50 17.05 -8.57 0.12
CA VAL A 50 17.18 -8.45 1.58
C VAL A 50 16.87 -9.78 2.26
N ASP A 51 17.39 -9.98 3.47
CA ASP A 51 16.99 -11.10 4.34
C ASP A 51 15.99 -10.62 5.41
N PRO A 52 14.68 -10.89 5.25
CA PRO A 52 13.65 -10.41 6.19
C PRO A 52 13.72 -11.09 7.57
N ARG A 53 14.58 -12.07 7.78
CA ARG A 53 14.85 -12.68 9.09
C ARG A 53 15.72 -11.78 9.95
N GLN A 54 16.48 -10.89 9.34
CA GLN A 54 17.31 -9.91 10.02
C GLN A 54 16.50 -8.64 10.26
N ALA A 55 16.41 -8.20 11.51
CA ALA A 55 15.59 -7.06 11.90
C ALA A 55 16.03 -5.74 11.26
N ASP A 56 17.32 -5.59 10.97
CA ASP A 56 17.93 -4.43 10.30
C ASP A 56 17.67 -4.41 8.77
N GLN A 57 17.28 -5.55 8.19
CA GLN A 57 16.94 -5.66 6.76
C GLN A 57 15.42 -5.69 6.51
N MET A 58 14.62 -5.53 7.54
CA MET A 58 13.17 -5.46 7.41
C MET A 58 12.74 -4.08 6.88
N VAL A 59 12.46 -4.02 5.58
CA VAL A 59 11.98 -2.79 4.92
C VAL A 59 10.50 -2.57 5.23
N ARG A 60 10.20 -1.40 5.77
CA ARG A 60 8.85 -0.93 6.05
C ARG A 60 8.82 0.58 5.89
N GLY A 61 7.79 1.11 5.25
CA GLY A 61 7.65 2.53 5.05
C GLY A 61 6.23 2.93 4.68
N THR A 62 6.08 4.21 4.45
CA THR A 62 4.85 4.82 3.95
C THR A 62 5.21 5.79 2.84
N VAL A 63 4.34 5.91 1.87
CA VAL A 63 4.47 6.87 0.79
C VAL A 63 3.12 7.50 0.50
N SER A 64 3.11 8.79 0.19
CA SER A 64 1.93 9.49 -0.30
C SER A 64 1.94 9.45 -1.81
N LEU A 65 0.89 8.87 -2.40
CA LEU A 65 0.76 8.76 -3.85
C LEU A 65 0.28 10.09 -4.43
N PRO A 66 0.93 10.65 -5.47
CA PRO A 66 0.54 11.91 -6.10
C PRO A 66 -0.93 11.95 -6.54
N HIS A 67 -1.43 10.83 -7.10
CA HIS A 67 -2.80 10.69 -7.58
C HIS A 67 -3.71 9.89 -6.62
N GLY A 68 -3.23 9.61 -5.40
CA GLY A 68 -3.96 8.79 -4.44
C GLY A 68 -4.11 7.32 -4.88
N THR A 69 -4.94 6.58 -4.15
CA THR A 69 -5.19 5.14 -4.41
C THR A 69 -6.45 4.89 -5.25
N GLY A 70 -7.27 5.91 -5.53
CA GLY A 70 -8.59 5.76 -6.13
C GLY A 70 -9.66 5.18 -5.19
N LYS A 71 -9.36 5.07 -3.89
CA LYS A 71 -10.29 4.68 -2.83
C LYS A 71 -10.17 5.68 -1.68
N THR A 72 -11.29 6.22 -1.22
CA THR A 72 -11.33 7.00 0.01
C THR A 72 -11.21 6.06 1.21
N ALA A 73 -10.10 6.14 1.94
CA ALA A 73 -9.89 5.34 3.14
C ALA A 73 -10.82 5.80 4.27
N ARG A 74 -11.45 4.86 4.96
CA ARG A 74 -12.19 5.12 6.20
C ARG A 74 -11.20 5.16 7.35
N VAL A 75 -11.08 6.33 7.98
CA VAL A 75 -10.09 6.60 9.02
C VAL A 75 -10.78 6.65 10.38
N LEU A 76 -10.35 5.76 11.27
CA LEU A 76 -10.75 5.74 12.66
C LEU A 76 -9.67 6.36 13.52
N VAL A 77 -10.03 7.24 14.44
CA VAL A 77 -9.08 7.97 15.27
C VAL A 77 -9.32 7.73 16.76
N PHE A 78 -8.30 7.19 17.42
CA PHE A 78 -8.27 7.10 18.89
C PHE A 78 -7.68 8.39 19.48
N ALA A 79 -8.54 9.33 19.82
CA ALA A 79 -8.19 10.60 20.44
C ALA A 79 -9.27 11.05 21.44
N VAL A 80 -8.90 11.94 22.36
CA VAL A 80 -9.82 12.53 23.32
C VAL A 80 -9.63 14.04 23.38
N GLY A 81 -10.70 14.77 23.74
CA GLY A 81 -10.68 16.21 23.91
C GLY A 81 -10.49 16.97 22.58
N PRO A 82 -9.74 18.07 22.57
CA PRO A 82 -9.59 18.94 21.38
C PRO A 82 -9.08 18.19 20.14
N ARG A 83 -8.21 17.18 20.32
CA ARG A 83 -7.65 16.40 19.22
C ARG A 83 -8.69 15.51 18.52
N ALA A 84 -9.72 15.07 19.23
CA ALA A 84 -10.84 14.35 18.65
C ALA A 84 -11.59 15.26 17.66
N GLN A 85 -11.85 16.51 18.07
CA GLN A 85 -12.50 17.49 17.20
C GLN A 85 -11.63 17.83 15.97
N GLU A 86 -10.32 18.05 16.18
CA GLU A 86 -9.37 18.27 15.08
C GLU A 86 -9.35 17.10 14.05
N ALA A 87 -9.55 15.87 14.54
CA ALA A 87 -9.63 14.70 13.67
C ALA A 87 -10.89 14.73 12.78
N ILE A 88 -12.05 15.07 13.35
CA ILE A 88 -13.31 15.20 12.59
C ILE A 88 -13.19 16.33 11.58
N ASP A 89 -12.69 17.49 11.99
CA ASP A 89 -12.50 18.64 11.11
C ASP A 89 -11.52 18.35 9.95
N ALA A 90 -10.57 17.44 10.18
CA ALA A 90 -9.66 16.93 9.14
C ALA A 90 -10.29 15.87 8.25
N GLY A 91 -11.49 15.37 8.58
CA GLY A 91 -12.25 14.40 7.79
C GLY A 91 -12.14 12.96 8.28
N ALA A 92 -11.84 12.70 9.57
CA ALA A 92 -11.94 11.35 10.12
C ALA A 92 -13.40 10.86 10.06
N ASP A 93 -13.59 9.57 9.83
CA ASP A 93 -14.93 8.96 9.71
C ASP A 93 -15.51 8.59 11.08
N GLU A 94 -14.64 8.18 12.01
CA GLU A 94 -14.98 7.92 13.41
C GLU A 94 -13.83 8.36 14.31
N ASP A 95 -14.17 8.97 15.45
CA ASP A 95 -13.23 9.30 16.51
C ASP A 95 -13.77 8.88 17.87
N GLY A 96 -12.90 8.73 18.84
CA GLY A 96 -13.29 8.45 20.21
C GLY A 96 -12.19 7.95 21.11
N GLY A 97 -12.52 7.92 22.39
CA GLY A 97 -11.67 7.42 23.46
C GLY A 97 -12.01 5.97 23.86
N ASP A 98 -12.34 5.78 25.13
CA ASP A 98 -12.55 4.46 25.72
C ASP A 98 -13.77 3.73 25.10
N GLU A 99 -14.82 4.43 24.75
CA GLU A 99 -16.01 3.83 24.10
C GLU A 99 -15.67 3.20 22.75
N LEU A 100 -14.85 3.90 21.95
CA LEU A 100 -14.40 3.39 20.67
C LEU A 100 -13.47 2.19 20.83
N ILE A 101 -12.60 2.21 21.83
CA ILE A 101 -11.73 1.08 22.18
C ILE A 101 -12.56 -0.16 22.53
N GLU A 102 -13.64 0.00 23.34
CA GLU A 102 -14.54 -1.09 23.65
C GLU A 102 -15.31 -1.60 22.43
N LYS A 103 -15.78 -0.70 21.55
CA LYS A 103 -16.45 -1.05 20.29
C LYS A 103 -15.56 -1.94 19.42
N VAL A 104 -14.28 -1.56 19.27
CA VAL A 104 -13.28 -2.33 18.51
C VAL A 104 -12.93 -3.64 19.23
N ALA A 105 -12.84 -3.66 20.56
CA ALA A 105 -12.60 -4.89 21.33
C ALA A 105 -13.72 -5.93 21.13
N LYS A 106 -14.96 -5.48 20.93
CA LYS A 106 -16.13 -6.32 20.61
C LYS A 106 -16.14 -6.81 19.14
N GLY A 107 -15.12 -6.45 18.34
CA GLY A 107 -14.92 -6.95 16.97
C GLY A 107 -15.30 -5.97 15.86
N TYR A 108 -15.58 -4.71 16.18
CA TYR A 108 -15.79 -3.68 15.16
C TYR A 108 -14.50 -3.40 14.40
N THR A 109 -14.52 -3.57 13.09
CA THR A 109 -13.35 -3.39 12.21
C THR A 109 -13.76 -2.80 10.85
N ASP A 110 -14.84 -2.00 10.82
CA ASP A 110 -15.34 -1.39 9.58
C ASP A 110 -14.63 -0.06 9.26
N PHE A 111 -13.29 -0.11 9.25
CA PHE A 111 -12.40 0.98 8.87
C PHE A 111 -11.15 0.42 8.16
N ASP A 112 -10.49 1.27 7.41
CA ASP A 112 -9.32 0.88 6.61
C ASP A 112 -7.99 1.23 7.30
N VAL A 113 -7.97 2.32 8.09
CA VAL A 113 -6.78 2.77 8.83
C VAL A 113 -7.18 3.28 10.21
N ALA A 114 -6.38 2.95 11.22
CA ALA A 114 -6.52 3.49 12.57
C ALA A 114 -5.35 4.43 12.91
N VAL A 115 -5.68 5.60 13.42
CA VAL A 115 -4.74 6.58 13.96
C VAL A 115 -4.93 6.66 15.46
N ALA A 116 -3.87 6.83 16.24
CA ALA A 116 -3.95 6.95 17.69
C ALA A 116 -3.03 8.04 18.22
N THR A 117 -3.47 8.73 19.26
CA THR A 117 -2.56 9.56 20.04
C THR A 117 -1.69 8.68 20.94
N PRO A 118 -0.42 9.08 21.21
CA PRO A 118 0.48 8.31 22.07
C PRO A 118 -0.11 8.02 23.46
N ASP A 119 -0.90 8.95 24.00
CA ASP A 119 -1.52 8.86 25.32
C ASP A 119 -2.48 7.66 25.43
N LEU A 120 -3.20 7.34 24.34
CA LEU A 120 -4.16 6.23 24.30
C LEU A 120 -3.52 4.90 23.88
N MET A 121 -2.28 4.91 23.39
CA MET A 121 -1.61 3.68 22.92
C MET A 121 -1.52 2.58 23.97
N GLY A 122 -1.42 2.92 25.27
CA GLY A 122 -1.44 1.93 26.35
C GLY A 122 -2.75 1.13 26.42
N LYS A 123 -3.88 1.75 26.08
CA LYS A 123 -5.19 1.12 26.01
C LYS A 123 -5.41 0.43 24.66
N VAL A 124 -5.09 1.11 23.55
CA VAL A 124 -5.17 0.59 22.18
C VAL A 124 -4.29 -0.65 21.99
N GLY A 125 -3.15 -0.73 22.70
CA GLY A 125 -2.27 -1.90 22.70
C GLY A 125 -2.96 -3.21 23.04
N ARG A 126 -4.00 -3.18 23.89
CA ARG A 126 -4.82 -4.35 24.24
C ARG A 126 -5.62 -4.89 23.06
N LEU A 127 -5.90 -4.04 22.07
CA LEU A 127 -6.60 -4.42 20.82
C LEU A 127 -5.70 -5.17 19.83
N GLY A 128 -4.42 -5.36 20.15
CA GLY A 128 -3.45 -6.01 19.26
C GLY A 128 -3.87 -7.39 18.78
N ARG A 129 -4.67 -8.13 19.59
CA ARG A 129 -5.23 -9.44 19.19
C ARG A 129 -6.27 -9.33 18.08
N VAL A 130 -7.02 -8.21 18.01
CA VAL A 130 -8.06 -7.94 17.02
C VAL A 130 -7.49 -7.25 15.80
N LEU A 131 -6.72 -6.19 16.01
CA LEU A 131 -6.19 -5.32 14.96
C LEU A 131 -4.91 -5.85 14.31
N GLY A 132 -4.06 -6.57 15.08
CA GLY A 132 -2.76 -7.07 14.62
C GLY A 132 -2.86 -8.00 13.41
N PRO A 133 -3.67 -9.08 13.45
CA PRO A 133 -3.82 -10.00 12.32
C PRO A 133 -4.37 -9.36 11.04
N ARG A 134 -5.10 -8.24 11.21
CA ARG A 134 -5.70 -7.48 10.09
C ARG A 134 -4.81 -6.35 9.56
N GLY A 135 -3.65 -6.10 10.20
CA GLY A 135 -2.77 -5.01 9.82
C GLY A 135 -3.29 -3.62 10.17
N LEU A 136 -4.35 -3.52 11.00
CA LEU A 136 -5.00 -2.25 11.37
C LEU A 136 -4.42 -1.60 12.62
N MET A 137 -3.38 -2.19 13.21
CA MET A 137 -2.77 -1.68 14.45
C MET A 137 -1.98 -0.40 14.20
N PRO A 138 -2.28 0.72 14.89
CA PRO A 138 -1.48 1.94 14.81
C PRO A 138 -0.01 1.70 15.15
N ASN A 139 0.90 2.34 14.42
CA ASN A 139 2.33 2.17 14.60
C ASN A 139 3.08 3.51 14.46
N PRO A 140 3.99 3.84 15.39
CA PRO A 140 4.81 5.06 15.29
C PRO A 140 5.68 5.13 14.04
N LYS A 141 6.20 3.98 13.56
CA LYS A 141 7.08 3.92 12.38
C LYS A 141 6.35 4.27 11.08
N THR A 142 5.03 4.10 11.03
CA THR A 142 4.19 4.47 9.89
C THR A 142 3.49 5.81 10.07
N GLY A 143 3.78 6.51 11.18
CA GLY A 143 3.20 7.82 11.49
C GLY A 143 1.70 7.78 11.80
N THR A 144 1.14 6.59 12.07
CA THR A 144 -0.25 6.44 12.53
C THR A 144 -0.40 6.59 14.04
N VAL A 145 0.71 6.71 14.77
CA VAL A 145 0.74 7.16 16.18
C VAL A 145 1.41 8.52 16.21
N THR A 146 0.61 9.57 16.39
CA THR A 146 1.08 10.96 16.32
C THR A 146 0.27 11.88 17.21
N MET A 147 0.87 13.00 17.60
CA MET A 147 0.18 14.11 18.28
C MET A 147 -0.56 15.00 17.28
N ASP A 148 -0.09 15.09 16.03
CA ASP A 148 -0.71 15.85 14.94
C ASP A 148 -1.66 14.93 14.16
N VAL A 149 -2.84 14.76 14.72
CA VAL A 149 -3.87 13.87 14.19
C VAL A 149 -4.46 14.43 12.89
N ALA A 150 -4.65 15.73 12.81
CA ALA A 150 -5.24 16.39 11.63
C ALA A 150 -4.37 16.17 10.38
N LYS A 151 -3.06 16.32 10.52
CA LYS A 151 -2.12 16.07 9.42
C LYS A 151 -2.14 14.60 8.99
N ALA A 152 -2.11 13.66 9.95
CA ALA A 152 -2.14 12.23 9.66
C ALA A 152 -3.42 11.83 8.90
N VAL A 153 -4.59 12.32 9.32
CA VAL A 153 -5.87 12.05 8.65
C VAL A 153 -5.87 12.59 7.22
N LYS A 154 -5.41 13.84 7.01
CA LYS A 154 -5.31 14.44 5.68
C LYS A 154 -4.39 13.65 4.76
N GLU A 155 -3.22 13.22 5.24
CA GLU A 155 -2.26 12.42 4.47
C GLU A 155 -2.86 11.05 4.09
N ILE A 156 -3.53 10.38 5.02
CA ILE A 156 -4.17 9.07 4.76
C ILE A 156 -5.28 9.22 3.72
N LYS A 157 -6.15 10.23 3.87
CA LYS A 157 -7.21 10.52 2.90
C LYS A 157 -6.65 10.99 1.55
N GLY A 158 -5.48 11.63 1.55
CA GLY A 158 -4.73 12.01 0.36
C GLY A 158 -4.08 10.84 -0.40
N GLY A 159 -4.23 9.60 0.09
CA GLY A 159 -3.69 8.40 -0.59
C GLY A 159 -2.34 7.93 -0.06
N ARG A 160 -2.04 8.19 1.21
CA ARG A 160 -0.88 7.58 1.87
C ARG A 160 -1.07 6.09 2.01
N ILE A 161 -0.13 5.31 1.50
CA ILE A 161 -0.09 3.86 1.61
C ILE A 161 1.04 3.42 2.53
N GLU A 162 0.85 2.29 3.21
CA GLU A 162 1.88 1.60 3.96
C GLU A 162 2.34 0.38 3.17
N PHE A 163 3.64 0.09 3.21
CA PHE A 163 4.20 -1.14 2.66
C PHE A 163 5.17 -1.79 3.63
N ARG A 164 5.24 -3.10 3.57
CA ARG A 164 6.12 -3.91 4.39
C ARG A 164 6.60 -5.12 3.61
N VAL A 165 7.89 -5.45 3.75
CA VAL A 165 8.45 -6.67 3.18
C VAL A 165 7.88 -7.91 3.87
N ASP A 166 7.55 -8.94 3.08
CA ASP A 166 7.09 -10.24 3.58
C ASP A 166 8.26 -11.15 3.96
N LYS A 167 7.95 -12.35 4.49
CA LYS A 167 8.95 -13.36 4.89
C LYS A 167 9.77 -13.91 3.72
N HIS A 168 9.39 -13.64 2.49
CA HIS A 168 10.08 -14.06 1.26
C HIS A 168 10.81 -12.92 0.56
N ALA A 169 10.96 -11.76 1.23
CA ALA A 169 11.54 -10.53 0.70
C ALA A 169 10.77 -9.95 -0.51
N ASN A 170 9.46 -10.18 -0.58
CA ASN A 170 8.60 -9.47 -1.51
C ASN A 170 7.97 -8.25 -0.84
N LEU A 171 7.81 -7.19 -1.62
CA LEU A 171 7.16 -5.95 -1.23
C LEU A 171 6.00 -5.73 -2.19
N ALA A 172 4.77 -5.80 -1.70
CA ALA A 172 3.56 -5.55 -2.46
C ALA A 172 2.93 -4.21 -2.05
N PHE A 173 2.46 -3.45 -3.03
CA PHE A 173 1.77 -2.17 -2.80
C PHE A 173 0.81 -1.84 -3.95
N ILE A 174 -0.16 -0.98 -3.62
CA ILE A 174 -1.16 -0.51 -4.58
C ILE A 174 -0.64 0.77 -5.24
N VAL A 175 -0.79 0.87 -6.57
CA VAL A 175 -0.46 2.09 -7.32
C VAL A 175 -1.70 2.84 -7.81
N GLY A 176 -2.88 2.25 -7.77
CA GLY A 176 -4.13 2.89 -8.13
C GLY A 176 -5.20 1.92 -8.61
N LYS A 177 -6.11 2.44 -9.41
CA LYS A 177 -7.22 1.71 -10.04
C LYS A 177 -7.03 1.60 -11.55
N ALA A 178 -7.66 0.62 -12.17
CA ALA A 178 -7.63 0.44 -13.62
C ALA A 178 -8.29 1.61 -14.38
N SER A 179 -9.16 2.38 -13.72
CA SER A 179 -9.74 3.62 -14.22
C SER A 179 -8.73 4.77 -14.40
N PHE A 180 -7.60 4.74 -13.67
CA PHE A 180 -6.55 5.76 -13.79
C PHE A 180 -5.91 5.72 -15.18
N THR A 181 -5.31 6.84 -15.60
CA THR A 181 -4.51 6.85 -16.83
C THR A 181 -3.19 6.10 -16.63
N ALA A 182 -2.54 5.69 -17.72
CA ALA A 182 -1.25 5.00 -17.60
C ALA A 182 -0.17 5.92 -17.02
N GLU A 183 -0.25 7.22 -17.34
CA GLU A 183 0.64 8.26 -16.80
C GLU A 183 0.49 8.36 -15.27
N GLN A 184 -0.75 8.49 -14.76
CA GLN A 184 -1.04 8.56 -13.33
C GLN A 184 -0.53 7.33 -12.56
N LEU A 185 -0.73 6.13 -13.12
CA LEU A 185 -0.21 4.89 -12.53
C LEU A 185 1.31 4.86 -12.52
N THR A 186 1.95 5.37 -13.58
CA THR A 186 3.41 5.44 -13.68
C THR A 186 4.00 6.46 -12.71
N GLU A 187 3.37 7.61 -12.51
CA GLU A 187 3.79 8.61 -11.54
C GLU A 187 3.65 8.08 -10.10
N ASN A 188 2.55 7.41 -9.79
CA ASN A 188 2.39 6.73 -8.50
C ASN A 188 3.45 5.63 -8.29
N TYR A 189 3.74 4.84 -9.32
CA TYR A 189 4.81 3.84 -9.30
C TYR A 189 6.18 4.47 -9.03
N ALA A 190 6.49 5.59 -9.69
CA ALA A 190 7.73 6.32 -9.51
C ALA A 190 7.91 6.79 -8.06
N ALA A 191 6.87 7.39 -7.48
CA ALA A 191 6.90 7.86 -6.10
C ALA A 191 7.18 6.71 -5.09
N VAL A 192 6.57 5.54 -5.31
CA VAL A 192 6.85 4.37 -4.45
C VAL A 192 8.25 3.83 -4.68
N LEU A 193 8.71 3.75 -5.93
CA LEU A 193 10.03 3.26 -6.28
C LEU A 193 11.13 4.10 -5.62
N ASP A 194 11.02 5.43 -5.68
CA ASP A 194 11.95 6.36 -5.06
C ASP A 194 12.01 6.16 -3.53
N GLU A 195 10.86 6.01 -2.88
CA GLU A 195 10.80 5.76 -1.44
C GLU A 195 11.39 4.40 -1.07
N VAL A 196 11.11 3.35 -1.84
CA VAL A 196 11.69 2.01 -1.64
C VAL A 196 13.21 2.04 -1.79
N LEU A 197 13.74 2.78 -2.77
CA LEU A 197 15.18 2.95 -2.96
C LEU A 197 15.81 3.75 -1.81
N ARG A 198 15.13 4.77 -1.31
CA ARG A 198 15.56 5.58 -0.15
C ARG A 198 15.68 4.75 1.12
N LEU A 199 14.77 3.78 1.30
CA LEU A 199 14.72 2.89 2.46
C LEU A 199 15.65 1.67 2.35
N LYS A 200 16.55 1.63 1.36
CA LYS A 200 17.51 0.53 1.23
C LYS A 200 18.36 0.40 2.49
N PRO A 201 18.34 -0.77 3.18
CA PRO A 201 19.20 -1.01 4.34
C PRO A 201 20.69 -0.95 3.96
N THR A 202 21.50 -0.37 4.81
CA THR A 202 22.97 -0.30 4.61
C THR A 202 23.64 -1.68 4.66
N SER A 203 23.02 -2.61 5.40
CA SER A 203 23.46 -4.01 5.50
C SER A 203 23.12 -4.86 4.27
N SER A 204 22.23 -4.38 3.37
CA SER A 204 21.90 -5.07 2.13
C SER A 204 23.03 -4.94 1.11
N LYS A 205 23.69 -6.07 0.79
CA LYS A 205 24.77 -6.17 -0.19
C LYS A 205 24.22 -6.57 -1.57
N GLY A 206 24.85 -6.05 -2.63
CA GLY A 206 24.51 -6.40 -4.00
C GLY A 206 23.28 -5.69 -4.56
N ARG A 207 22.60 -6.36 -5.50
CA ARG A 207 21.42 -5.81 -6.19
C ARG A 207 20.21 -5.77 -5.25
N TYR A 208 19.65 -4.59 -5.02
CA TYR A 208 18.55 -4.40 -4.10
C TYR A 208 17.17 -4.78 -4.70
N LEU A 209 16.87 -4.29 -5.91
CA LEU A 209 15.68 -4.69 -6.67
C LEU A 209 16.04 -5.85 -7.59
N LEU A 210 15.51 -7.03 -7.32
CA LEU A 210 15.81 -8.24 -8.10
C LEU A 210 14.84 -8.43 -9.26
N LYS A 211 13.53 -8.30 -9.00
CA LYS A 211 12.44 -8.46 -9.96
C LYS A 211 11.29 -7.54 -9.61
N GLY A 212 10.51 -7.17 -10.62
CA GLY A 212 9.25 -6.45 -10.46
C GLY A 212 8.15 -7.06 -11.31
N ALA A 213 6.92 -6.95 -10.85
CA ALA A 213 5.74 -7.32 -11.63
C ALA A 213 4.57 -6.41 -11.28
N VAL A 214 3.76 -6.10 -12.28
CA VAL A 214 2.47 -5.39 -12.16
C VAL A 214 1.35 -6.38 -12.41
N ALA A 215 0.27 -6.28 -11.66
CA ALA A 215 -0.93 -7.06 -11.90
C ALA A 215 -2.19 -6.24 -11.56
N THR A 216 -3.28 -6.54 -12.26
CA THR A 216 -4.61 -6.08 -11.83
C THR A 216 -5.31 -7.17 -11.03
N THR A 217 -6.31 -6.79 -10.22
CA THR A 217 -7.13 -7.76 -9.50
C THR A 217 -7.61 -8.87 -10.44
N MET A 218 -7.28 -10.12 -10.16
CA MET A 218 -7.59 -11.32 -10.96
C MET A 218 -6.94 -11.34 -12.36
N GLY A 219 -6.09 -10.37 -12.70
CA GLY A 219 -5.35 -10.30 -13.96
C GLY A 219 -4.06 -11.12 -13.97
N PRO A 220 -3.40 -11.28 -15.13
CA PRO A 220 -2.09 -11.87 -15.23
C PRO A 220 -1.01 -10.94 -14.65
N GLY A 221 0.10 -11.52 -14.16
CA GLY A 221 1.27 -10.76 -13.75
C GLY A 221 2.12 -10.36 -14.96
N ILE A 222 2.50 -9.09 -15.04
CA ILE A 222 3.28 -8.49 -16.11
C ILE A 222 4.67 -8.18 -15.57
N PRO A 223 5.75 -8.80 -16.10
CA PRO A 223 7.10 -8.51 -15.66
C PRO A 223 7.52 -7.07 -15.97
N VAL A 224 8.15 -6.40 -15.02
CA VAL A 224 8.63 -5.01 -15.17
C VAL A 224 10.13 -4.95 -15.06
N ASP A 225 10.77 -4.16 -15.93
CA ASP A 225 12.18 -3.85 -15.83
C ASP A 225 12.46 -2.87 -14.69
N VAL A 226 12.95 -3.40 -13.58
CA VAL A 226 13.29 -2.61 -12.38
C VAL A 226 14.62 -1.84 -12.52
N THR A 227 15.34 -1.99 -13.63
CA THR A 227 16.59 -1.26 -13.89
C THR A 227 16.34 0.11 -14.50
N LYS A 228 15.23 0.27 -15.20
CA LYS A 228 14.80 1.54 -15.83
C LYS A 228 14.11 2.43 -14.80
N VAL A 229 14.89 3.02 -13.90
CA VAL A 229 14.39 3.90 -12.82
C VAL A 229 14.18 5.33 -13.31
N LYS A 230 14.91 5.78 -14.35
CA LYS A 230 14.91 7.17 -14.84
C LYS A 230 14.02 7.40 -16.05
N ASP A 231 13.78 6.38 -16.87
CA ASP A 231 12.96 6.46 -18.09
C ASP A 231 11.54 5.97 -17.82
N LEU A 232 10.88 6.59 -16.82
CA LEU A 232 9.56 6.15 -16.36
C LEU A 232 8.44 6.59 -17.31
N ILE A 233 8.64 7.70 -18.02
CA ILE A 233 7.69 8.21 -18.99
C ILE A 233 8.51 8.54 -20.25
N GLU A 234 8.43 7.73 -21.29
CA GLU A 234 8.89 8.16 -22.61
C GLU A 234 7.97 9.27 -23.09
N LYS A 235 8.58 10.44 -23.32
CA LYS A 235 7.90 11.58 -23.99
C LYS A 235 7.76 11.32 -25.48
#